data_778ace4f4ffffcb1c11e10cf609bc4c6
#
_entry.id   778ace4f4ffffcb1c11e10cf609bc4c6
#
_cell.length_a   1.000
_cell.length_b   1.000
_cell.length_c   1.000
_cell.angle_alpha   90.00
_cell.angle_beta   90.00
_cell.angle_gamma   90.00
#
_symmetry.space_group_name_H-M   'P 1'
#
loop_
_entity.id
_entity.type
_entity.pdbx_description
1 polymer ?
#
loop_
_entity_poly.entity_id
_entity_poly.type
_entity_poly.pdbx_seq_one_letter_code
_entity_poly.pdbx_strand_id
1 'polypeptide(L)'
;MKADYQKVTDITFSGKNITNIELLTKLTSAQNVSLIDNQIANLKPLASLSKLETLQLQGNRISALKPLSVLTSLNRLNLSRNQITNIAPLGKLTNLEWLNLINNKVSNLSALTNLTELRWLGLNFNAITDVGPLKELKKLKVLMIKGNPHLDDSKVEELEEVLPNCEIEY
;
A
#
# COMPACT_ATOMS: atom_id res chain seq x y z
N MET A 1 25.90 -9.89 25.40
CA MET A 1 24.57 -9.23 25.53
C MET A 1 23.64 -9.82 24.50
N LYS A 2 22.54 -10.47 24.90
CA LYS A 2 21.46 -10.82 23.96
C LYS A 2 20.75 -9.53 23.63
N ALA A 3 20.72 -9.15 22.33
CA ALA A 3 19.96 -7.98 21.89
C ALA A 3 18.48 -8.18 22.25
N ASP A 4 17.88 -7.18 22.90
CA ASP A 4 16.48 -7.23 23.29
C ASP A 4 15.59 -6.80 22.09
N TYR A 5 15.42 -7.71 21.16
CA TYR A 5 14.64 -7.50 19.93
C TYR A 5 13.15 -7.18 20.19
N GLN A 6 12.66 -7.49 21.41
CA GLN A 6 11.26 -7.28 21.79
C GLN A 6 10.94 -5.81 22.12
N LYS A 7 11.94 -4.94 22.20
CA LYS A 7 11.75 -3.50 22.45
C LYS A 7 11.84 -2.63 21.21
N VAL A 8 12.19 -3.22 20.06
CA VAL A 8 12.33 -2.47 18.80
C VAL A 8 10.95 -2.25 18.20
N THR A 9 10.49 -1.01 18.17
CA THR A 9 9.23 -0.58 17.55
C THR A 9 9.42 0.07 16.19
N ASP A 10 10.57 0.70 15.98
CA ASP A 10 10.86 1.50 14.79
C ASP A 10 12.11 0.98 14.07
N ILE A 11 11.97 0.71 12.78
CA ILE A 11 13.03 0.16 11.94
C ILE A 11 13.19 1.02 10.70
N THR A 12 14.38 1.52 10.43
CA THR A 12 14.67 2.31 9.23
C THR A 12 15.98 1.86 8.58
N PHE A 13 15.84 1.33 7.35
CA PHE A 13 16.95 0.90 6.50
C PHE A 13 16.71 1.35 5.04
N SER A 14 16.72 2.65 4.79
CA SER A 14 16.48 3.21 3.46
C SER A 14 17.77 3.37 2.64
N GLY A 15 17.75 3.08 1.33
CA GLY A 15 18.87 3.30 0.42
C GLY A 15 20.12 2.46 0.73
N LYS A 16 19.96 1.22 1.20
CA LYS A 16 21.05 0.33 1.63
C LYS A 16 21.30 -0.85 0.68
N ASN A 17 20.67 -0.88 -0.50
CA ASN A 17 20.75 -1.99 -1.45
C ASN A 17 20.34 -3.35 -0.86
N ILE A 18 19.45 -3.36 0.13
CA ILE A 18 19.00 -4.56 0.83
C ILE A 18 18.16 -5.42 -0.12
N THR A 19 18.47 -6.71 -0.19
CA THR A 19 17.69 -7.73 -0.91
C THR A 19 17.03 -8.71 0.05
N ASN A 20 17.67 -8.99 1.20
CA ASN A 20 17.22 -9.96 2.19
C ASN A 20 16.87 -9.28 3.52
N ILE A 21 15.65 -9.52 4.00
CA ILE A 21 15.10 -8.95 5.23
C ILE A 21 14.74 -10.04 6.26
N GLU A 22 15.33 -11.24 6.15
CA GLU A 22 15.02 -12.39 7.02
C GLU A 22 15.19 -12.08 8.51
N LEU A 23 16.18 -11.26 8.85
CA LEU A 23 16.45 -10.87 10.24
C LEU A 23 15.27 -10.09 10.87
N LEU A 24 14.40 -9.47 10.09
CA LEU A 24 13.22 -8.75 10.61
C LEU A 24 12.22 -9.70 11.29
N THR A 25 12.22 -10.99 10.97
CA THR A 25 11.35 -11.99 11.62
C THR A 25 11.49 -12.02 13.15
N LYS A 26 12.62 -11.54 13.69
CA LYS A 26 12.90 -11.48 15.12
C LYS A 26 12.33 -10.24 15.80
N LEU A 27 11.91 -9.22 15.05
CA LEU A 27 11.51 -7.90 15.55
C LEU A 27 9.99 -7.78 15.66
N THR A 28 9.34 -8.75 16.32
CA THR A 28 7.89 -8.93 16.37
C THR A 28 7.12 -7.81 17.08
N SER A 29 7.82 -6.89 17.76
CA SER A 29 7.24 -5.69 18.36
C SER A 29 7.25 -4.45 17.44
N ALA A 30 7.80 -4.58 16.21
CA ALA A 30 7.87 -3.49 15.26
C ALA A 30 6.46 -2.95 14.90
N GLN A 31 6.32 -1.64 14.99
CA GLN A 31 5.13 -0.89 14.63
C GLN A 31 5.37 -0.06 13.36
N ASN A 32 6.58 0.48 13.20
CA ASN A 32 6.95 1.30 12.07
C ASN A 32 8.17 0.72 11.36
N VAL A 33 8.04 0.38 10.08
CA VAL A 33 9.14 -0.15 9.27
C VAL A 33 9.30 0.67 8.01
N SER A 34 10.50 1.21 7.80
CA SER A 34 10.91 1.90 6.59
C SER A 34 12.06 1.18 5.90
N LEU A 35 11.81 0.71 4.69
CA LEU A 35 12.73 -0.03 3.82
C LEU A 35 12.81 0.62 2.42
N ILE A 36 12.68 1.93 2.37
CA ILE A 36 12.61 2.75 1.16
C ILE A 36 13.87 2.57 0.30
N ASP A 37 13.70 2.57 -1.02
CA ASP A 37 14.79 2.58 -2.02
C ASP A 37 15.85 1.48 -1.76
N ASN A 38 15.36 0.24 -1.73
CA ASN A 38 16.16 -0.98 -1.63
C ASN A 38 15.92 -1.88 -2.87
N GLN A 39 16.28 -3.16 -2.79
CA GLN A 39 16.12 -4.14 -3.86
C GLN A 39 15.29 -5.34 -3.40
N ILE A 40 14.33 -5.09 -2.47
CA ILE A 40 13.52 -6.13 -1.84
C ILE A 40 12.45 -6.62 -2.81
N ALA A 41 12.35 -7.95 -2.94
CA ALA A 41 11.29 -8.63 -3.69
C ALA A 41 10.48 -9.58 -2.82
N ASN A 42 11.11 -10.22 -1.83
CA ASN A 42 10.47 -11.19 -0.95
C ASN A 42 10.00 -10.54 0.36
N LEU A 43 8.69 -10.47 0.54
CA LEU A 43 8.05 -9.89 1.74
C LEU A 43 7.68 -10.93 2.81
N LYS A 44 7.97 -12.23 2.61
CA LYS A 44 7.63 -13.28 3.58
C LYS A 44 8.07 -12.97 5.02
N PRO A 45 9.28 -12.43 5.26
CA PRO A 45 9.73 -12.12 6.61
C PRO A 45 8.86 -11.09 7.35
N LEU A 46 8.16 -10.20 6.63
CA LEU A 46 7.28 -9.20 7.24
C LEU A 46 6.01 -9.81 7.84
N ALA A 47 5.59 -10.99 7.39
CA ALA A 47 4.35 -11.62 7.86
C ALA A 47 4.34 -11.94 9.37
N SER A 48 5.52 -11.99 10.02
CA SER A 48 5.64 -12.18 11.47
C SER A 48 5.41 -10.91 12.30
N LEU A 49 5.39 -9.73 11.65
CA LEU A 49 5.32 -8.42 12.31
C LEU A 49 3.87 -7.97 12.49
N SER A 50 3.08 -8.73 13.25
CA SER A 50 1.62 -8.53 13.38
C SER A 50 1.20 -7.19 14.00
N LYS A 51 2.13 -6.46 14.65
CA LYS A 51 1.88 -5.15 15.25
C LYS A 51 2.18 -3.98 14.33
N LEU A 52 2.56 -4.25 13.04
CA LEU A 52 2.85 -3.18 12.09
C LEU A 52 1.64 -2.29 11.85
N GLU A 53 1.86 -0.99 12.04
CA GLU A 53 0.91 0.09 11.76
C GLU A 53 1.34 0.89 10.53
N THR A 54 2.65 1.13 10.38
CA THR A 54 3.21 1.87 9.23
C THR A 54 4.27 1.04 8.51
N LEU A 55 4.12 0.91 7.17
CA LEU A 55 5.07 0.18 6.34
C LEU A 55 5.42 0.99 5.07
N GLN A 56 6.70 1.36 4.95
CA GLN A 56 7.24 2.11 3.82
C GLN A 56 8.15 1.20 2.97
N LEU A 57 7.71 0.87 1.76
CA LEU A 57 8.37 -0.06 0.83
C LEU A 57 8.56 0.55 -0.56
N GLN A 58 8.41 1.87 -0.72
CA GLN A 58 8.56 2.50 -2.02
C GLN A 58 9.96 2.30 -2.60
N GLY A 59 10.05 2.23 -3.94
CA GLY A 59 11.33 2.09 -4.64
C GLY A 59 12.00 0.74 -4.40
N ASN A 60 11.24 -0.35 -4.48
CA ASN A 60 11.73 -1.72 -4.36
C ASN A 60 11.42 -2.54 -5.64
N ARG A 61 11.55 -3.87 -5.58
CA ARG A 61 11.28 -4.80 -6.69
C ARG A 61 10.08 -5.72 -6.39
N ILE A 62 9.08 -5.19 -5.67
CA ILE A 62 7.95 -5.97 -5.15
C ILE A 62 6.93 -6.20 -6.27
N SER A 63 6.50 -7.47 -6.43
CA SER A 63 5.40 -7.86 -7.30
C SER A 63 4.33 -8.69 -6.58
N ALA A 64 4.68 -9.37 -5.48
CA ALA A 64 3.80 -10.28 -4.75
C ALA A 64 3.48 -9.74 -3.34
N LEU A 65 2.18 -9.52 -3.06
CA LEU A 65 1.70 -8.92 -1.81
C LEU A 65 1.09 -9.93 -0.83
N LYS A 66 1.03 -11.24 -1.18
CA LYS A 66 0.40 -12.24 -0.32
C LYS A 66 0.89 -12.22 1.15
N PRO A 67 2.19 -12.01 1.44
CA PRO A 67 2.66 -11.95 2.84
C PRO A 67 2.09 -10.79 3.66
N LEU A 68 1.63 -9.71 3.01
CA LEU A 68 1.07 -8.55 3.72
C LEU A 68 -0.38 -8.78 4.17
N SER A 69 -1.09 -9.77 3.62
CA SER A 69 -2.52 -9.99 3.89
C SER A 69 -2.87 -10.32 5.35
N VAL A 70 -1.87 -10.62 6.17
CA VAL A 70 -2.02 -10.93 7.61
C VAL A 70 -1.73 -9.74 8.52
N LEU A 71 -1.24 -8.63 7.96
CA LEU A 71 -0.83 -7.44 8.71
C LEU A 71 -2.03 -6.48 8.91
N THR A 72 -3.08 -6.97 9.53
CA THR A 72 -4.37 -6.26 9.64
C THR A 72 -4.34 -5.02 10.54
N SER A 73 -3.26 -4.81 11.29
CA SER A 73 -3.02 -3.58 12.06
C SER A 73 -2.53 -2.40 11.22
N LEU A 74 -2.16 -2.62 9.94
CA LEU A 74 -1.67 -1.56 9.07
C LEU A 74 -2.72 -0.49 8.84
N ASN A 75 -2.33 0.77 9.13
CA ASN A 75 -3.09 1.97 8.79
C ASN A 75 -2.42 2.80 7.69
N ARG A 76 -1.08 2.68 7.51
CA ARG A 76 -0.33 3.39 6.46
C ARG A 76 0.57 2.43 5.69
N LEU A 77 0.38 2.37 4.36
CA LEU A 77 1.15 1.48 3.48
C LEU A 77 1.62 2.22 2.23
N ASN A 78 2.93 2.31 2.05
CA ASN A 78 3.53 2.85 0.85
C ASN A 78 4.20 1.75 0.01
N LEU A 79 3.67 1.52 -1.15
CA LEU A 79 4.14 0.54 -2.14
C LEU A 79 4.50 1.21 -3.48
N SER A 80 4.62 2.54 -3.51
CA SER A 80 4.89 3.25 -4.77
C SER A 80 6.22 2.84 -5.40
N ARG A 81 6.34 3.00 -6.73
CA ARG A 81 7.55 2.66 -7.48
C ARG A 81 8.01 1.20 -7.27
N ASN A 82 7.08 0.27 -7.53
CA ASN A 82 7.29 -1.17 -7.49
C ASN A 82 6.81 -1.82 -8.81
N GLN A 83 6.57 -3.13 -8.83
CA GLN A 83 6.17 -3.89 -10.02
C GLN A 83 4.83 -4.63 -9.79
N ILE A 84 3.94 -4.03 -8.99
CA ILE A 84 2.72 -4.66 -8.52
C ILE A 84 1.65 -4.64 -9.61
N THR A 85 1.06 -5.81 -9.88
CA THR A 85 -0.10 -5.96 -10.77
C THR A 85 -1.35 -6.41 -10.01
N ASN A 86 -1.19 -7.22 -8.96
CA ASN A 86 -2.30 -7.80 -8.19
C ASN A 86 -2.31 -7.30 -6.75
N ILE A 87 -3.37 -6.56 -6.40
CA ILE A 87 -3.59 -6.02 -5.06
C ILE A 87 -4.65 -6.78 -4.25
N ALA A 88 -5.16 -7.93 -4.74
CA ALA A 88 -6.15 -8.74 -4.02
C ALA A 88 -5.77 -9.06 -2.56
N PRO A 89 -4.49 -9.31 -2.20
CA PRO A 89 -4.11 -9.53 -0.81
C PRO A 89 -4.34 -8.35 0.13
N LEU A 90 -4.43 -7.11 -0.39
CA LEU A 90 -4.67 -5.91 0.42
C LEU A 90 -6.12 -5.78 0.90
N GLY A 91 -7.08 -6.46 0.26
CA GLY A 91 -8.49 -6.36 0.61
C GLY A 91 -8.85 -6.82 2.04
N LYS A 92 -7.89 -7.43 2.77
CA LYS A 92 -8.02 -7.80 4.19
C LYS A 92 -7.55 -6.71 5.16
N LEU A 93 -6.89 -5.67 4.67
CA LEU A 93 -6.27 -4.62 5.49
C LEU A 93 -7.28 -3.48 5.74
N THR A 94 -8.41 -3.80 6.34
CA THR A 94 -9.56 -2.89 6.48
C THR A 94 -9.31 -1.67 7.36
N ASN A 95 -8.20 -1.66 8.12
CA ASN A 95 -7.77 -0.51 8.92
C ASN A 95 -6.93 0.52 8.13
N LEU A 96 -6.66 0.28 6.83
CA LEU A 96 -5.87 1.22 6.02
C LEU A 96 -6.60 2.56 5.86
N GLU A 97 -5.93 3.62 6.29
CA GLU A 97 -6.34 5.01 6.07
C GLU A 97 -5.53 5.68 4.95
N TRP A 98 -4.31 5.22 4.72
CA TRP A 98 -3.41 5.79 3.72
C TRP A 98 -2.74 4.69 2.89
N LEU A 99 -2.94 4.70 1.57
CA LEU A 99 -2.38 3.70 0.65
C LEU A 99 -1.77 4.39 -0.57
N ASN A 100 -0.49 4.16 -0.81
CA ASN A 100 0.22 4.65 -1.99
C ASN A 100 0.63 3.48 -2.90
N LEU A 101 0.08 3.45 -4.11
CA LEU A 101 0.38 2.50 -5.18
C LEU A 101 0.90 3.21 -6.45
N ILE A 102 1.29 4.48 -6.36
CA ILE A 102 1.79 5.29 -7.50
C ILE A 102 2.95 4.58 -8.19
N ASN A 103 3.00 4.66 -9.53
CA ASN A 103 4.04 4.01 -10.34
C ASN A 103 4.12 2.50 -10.08
N ASN A 104 3.04 1.80 -10.42
CA ASN A 104 2.94 0.34 -10.45
C ASN A 104 2.28 -0.13 -11.77
N LYS A 105 1.71 -1.31 -11.81
CA LYS A 105 1.02 -1.90 -12.98
C LYS A 105 -0.37 -2.41 -12.60
N VAL A 106 -1.03 -1.74 -11.64
CA VAL A 106 -2.34 -2.14 -11.13
C VAL A 106 -3.41 -1.78 -12.15
N SER A 107 -4.32 -2.72 -12.42
CA SER A 107 -5.49 -2.48 -13.28
C SER A 107 -6.81 -2.76 -12.57
N ASN A 108 -6.86 -3.76 -11.69
CA ASN A 108 -8.07 -4.17 -10.97
C ASN A 108 -8.09 -3.62 -9.55
N LEU A 109 -9.10 -2.81 -9.23
CA LEU A 109 -9.28 -2.16 -7.93
C LEU A 109 -10.29 -2.86 -7.01
N SER A 110 -10.86 -4.02 -7.39
CA SER A 110 -11.92 -4.68 -6.63
C SER A 110 -11.56 -4.97 -5.16
N ALA A 111 -10.27 -5.20 -4.87
CA ALA A 111 -9.81 -5.40 -3.51
C ALA A 111 -9.97 -4.16 -2.60
N LEU A 112 -10.09 -2.96 -3.18
CA LEU A 112 -10.22 -1.72 -2.43
C LEU A 112 -11.63 -1.46 -1.92
N THR A 113 -12.65 -2.12 -2.48
CA THR A 113 -14.07 -1.91 -2.12
C THR A 113 -14.33 -1.99 -0.61
N ASN A 114 -13.60 -2.88 0.10
CA ASN A 114 -13.77 -3.09 1.54
C ASN A 114 -12.89 -2.19 2.41
N LEU A 115 -12.00 -1.38 1.81
CA LEU A 115 -11.08 -0.53 2.57
C LEU A 115 -11.73 0.82 2.89
N THR A 116 -12.89 0.79 3.52
CA THR A 116 -13.77 1.95 3.75
C THR A 116 -13.19 3.00 4.71
N GLU A 117 -12.09 2.68 5.41
CA GLU A 117 -11.37 3.64 6.25
C GLU A 117 -10.38 4.52 5.47
N LEU A 118 -10.15 4.24 4.15
CA LEU A 118 -9.21 5.03 3.34
C LEU A 118 -9.62 6.50 3.28
N ARG A 119 -8.64 7.36 3.56
CA ARG A 119 -8.69 8.83 3.48
C ARG A 119 -7.81 9.39 2.39
N TRP A 120 -6.70 8.70 2.08
CA TRP A 120 -5.77 9.07 1.03
C TRP A 120 -5.41 7.86 0.18
N LEU A 121 -5.52 7.98 -1.15
CA LEU A 121 -5.22 6.91 -2.10
C LEU A 121 -4.45 7.44 -3.30
N GLY A 122 -3.22 6.95 -3.48
CA GLY A 122 -2.38 7.27 -4.64
C GLY A 122 -2.36 6.12 -5.64
N LEU A 123 -2.85 6.39 -6.85
CA LEU A 123 -2.96 5.44 -7.97
C LEU A 123 -2.36 5.99 -9.28
N ASN A 124 -1.67 7.15 -9.24
CA ASN A 124 -1.05 7.74 -10.44
C ASN A 124 -0.11 6.75 -11.12
N PHE A 125 -0.06 6.81 -12.47
CA PHE A 125 0.84 6.00 -13.30
C PHE A 125 0.68 4.49 -13.05
N ASN A 126 -0.54 4.01 -13.32
CA ASN A 126 -0.93 2.60 -13.31
C ASN A 126 -1.63 2.23 -14.64
N ALA A 127 -2.37 1.14 -14.67
CA ALA A 127 -3.11 0.65 -15.85
C ALA A 127 -4.62 0.52 -15.56
N ILE A 128 -5.17 1.45 -14.76
CA ILE A 128 -6.57 1.41 -14.30
C ILE A 128 -7.49 1.77 -15.46
N THR A 129 -8.62 1.07 -15.55
CA THR A 129 -9.67 1.30 -16.55
C THR A 129 -11.06 1.44 -15.94
N ASP A 130 -11.19 1.09 -14.63
CA ASP A 130 -12.46 1.13 -13.91
C ASP A 130 -12.26 1.62 -12.48
N VAL A 131 -13.02 2.65 -12.08
CA VAL A 131 -13.04 3.24 -10.75
C VAL A 131 -14.27 2.87 -9.93
N GLY A 132 -15.17 2.04 -10.49
CA GLY A 132 -16.37 1.58 -9.81
C GLY A 132 -16.13 1.07 -8.38
N PRO A 133 -15.07 0.27 -8.11
CA PRO A 133 -14.74 -0.19 -6.75
C PRO A 133 -14.46 0.93 -5.74
N LEU A 134 -14.12 2.15 -6.18
CA LEU A 134 -13.83 3.28 -5.30
C LEU A 134 -15.10 4.00 -4.81
N LYS A 135 -16.26 3.75 -5.41
CA LYS A 135 -17.54 4.39 -5.06
C LYS A 135 -17.95 4.14 -3.59
N GLU A 136 -17.45 3.08 -2.97
CA GLU A 136 -17.74 2.74 -1.57
C GLU A 136 -16.81 3.45 -0.55
N LEU A 137 -15.75 4.12 -1.00
CA LEU A 137 -14.77 4.74 -0.14
C LEU A 137 -15.21 6.14 0.34
N LYS A 138 -16.32 6.20 1.07
CA LYS A 138 -16.97 7.46 1.46
C LYS A 138 -16.14 8.36 2.41
N LYS A 139 -15.09 7.81 3.03
CA LYS A 139 -14.14 8.56 3.86
C LYS A 139 -12.98 9.14 3.07
N LEU A 140 -12.86 8.81 1.78
CA LEU A 140 -11.76 9.27 0.94
C LEU A 140 -11.79 10.81 0.82
N LYS A 141 -10.63 11.44 1.03
CA LYS A 141 -10.43 12.89 0.96
C LYS A 141 -9.55 13.30 -0.20
N VAL A 142 -8.59 12.44 -0.57
CA VAL A 142 -7.69 12.68 -1.69
C VAL A 142 -7.53 11.40 -2.50
N LEU A 143 -7.77 11.50 -3.79
CA LEU A 143 -7.50 10.47 -4.79
C LEU A 143 -6.58 11.04 -5.88
N MET A 144 -5.40 10.46 -6.04
CA MET A 144 -4.47 10.77 -7.12
C MET A 144 -4.53 9.64 -8.16
N ILE A 145 -5.08 9.88 -9.35
CA ILE A 145 -5.32 8.83 -10.36
C ILE A 145 -4.81 9.19 -11.76
N LYS A 146 -4.05 10.27 -11.88
CA LYS A 146 -3.45 10.74 -13.13
C LYS A 146 -2.55 9.69 -13.79
N GLY A 147 -2.44 9.74 -15.11
CA GLY A 147 -1.51 8.87 -15.85
C GLY A 147 -1.93 7.40 -15.90
N ASN A 148 -3.25 7.15 -15.95
CA ASN A 148 -3.86 5.86 -16.25
C ASN A 148 -4.42 5.94 -17.69
N PRO A 149 -3.64 5.56 -18.72
CA PRO A 149 -3.90 5.95 -20.12
C PRO A 149 -5.17 5.35 -20.74
N HIS A 150 -5.80 4.39 -20.08
CA HIS A 150 -7.02 3.73 -20.55
C HIS A 150 -8.22 3.99 -19.64
N LEU A 151 -8.08 4.91 -18.68
CA LEU A 151 -9.19 5.38 -17.86
C LEU A 151 -9.94 6.48 -18.61
N ASP A 152 -11.24 6.32 -18.74
CA ASP A 152 -12.13 7.31 -19.35
C ASP A 152 -12.44 8.40 -18.30
N ASP A 153 -12.25 9.67 -18.67
CA ASP A 153 -12.49 10.82 -17.80
C ASP A 153 -13.95 10.86 -17.32
N SER A 154 -14.92 10.44 -18.16
CA SER A 154 -16.33 10.36 -17.77
C SER A 154 -16.59 9.46 -16.55
N LYS A 155 -15.79 8.41 -16.37
CA LYS A 155 -15.88 7.55 -15.17
C LYS A 155 -15.35 8.23 -13.92
N VAL A 156 -14.39 9.15 -14.08
CA VAL A 156 -13.87 9.96 -12.97
C VAL A 156 -14.89 11.03 -12.60
N GLU A 157 -15.53 11.67 -13.57
CA GLU A 157 -16.62 12.63 -13.34
C GLU A 157 -17.79 11.97 -12.58
N GLU A 158 -18.20 10.74 -12.97
CA GLU A 158 -19.19 9.98 -12.20
C GLU A 158 -18.74 9.69 -10.76
N LEU A 159 -17.43 9.50 -10.53
CA LEU A 159 -16.90 9.26 -9.20
C LEU A 159 -16.92 10.54 -8.36
N GLU A 160 -16.66 11.71 -8.95
CA GLU A 160 -16.76 13.02 -8.28
C GLU A 160 -18.18 13.27 -7.74
N GLU A 161 -19.22 12.92 -8.53
CA GLU A 161 -20.61 13.01 -8.07
C GLU A 161 -20.88 12.13 -6.83
N VAL A 162 -20.27 10.94 -6.78
CA VAL A 162 -20.48 9.96 -5.70
C VAL A 162 -19.64 10.27 -4.47
N LEU A 163 -18.49 10.94 -4.64
CA LEU A 163 -17.54 11.31 -3.60
C LEU A 163 -17.33 12.85 -3.52
N PRO A 164 -18.37 13.64 -3.27
CA PRO A 164 -18.33 15.11 -3.38
C PRO A 164 -17.38 15.81 -2.39
N ASN A 165 -16.86 15.06 -1.39
CA ASN A 165 -15.90 15.58 -0.41
C ASN A 165 -14.47 15.06 -0.66
N CYS A 166 -14.21 14.43 -1.80
CA CYS A 166 -12.91 13.91 -2.20
C CYS A 166 -12.30 14.84 -3.26
N GLU A 167 -11.08 15.29 -3.02
CA GLU A 167 -10.27 15.95 -4.05
C GLU A 167 -9.72 14.86 -4.98
N ILE A 168 -10.07 14.91 -6.27
CA ILE A 168 -9.65 13.93 -7.28
C ILE A 168 -8.73 14.62 -8.28
N GLU A 169 -7.46 14.15 -8.34
CA GLU A 169 -6.45 14.58 -9.32
C GLU A 169 -6.33 13.51 -10.43
N TYR A 170 -6.73 13.85 -11.68
CA TYR A 170 -6.70 12.97 -12.86
C TYR A 170 -6.26 13.65 -14.15
#